data_1c88475533a1850251f010b4757b6621
#
_entry.id   1c88475533a1850251f010b4757b6621
#
_cell.length_a   1.000
_cell.length_b   1.000
_cell.length_c   1.000
_cell.angle_alpha   90.00
_cell.angle_beta   90.00
_cell.angle_gamma   90.00
#
_symmetry.space_group_name_H-M   'P 1'
#
loop_
_entity.id
_entity.type
_entity.pdbx_description
1 polymer ?
#
loop_
_entity_poly.entity_id
_entity_poly.type
_entity_poly.pdbx_seq_one_letter_code
_entity_poly.pdbx_strand_id
1 'polypeptide(L)'
;MGFNEQHAIKHVVIDEAQDYSLVQYQIASNVFKSAKITLLGDLNQSIMPFVNYTSYEPIIKMFLRDRARDKEETQYLTKTYRSTVEINNFARKLMVNQAYYREQVERHGDQVEIIQDHETGEKSKMVQDAVEFKKRFGTVAIIYKTKKECKELQKALAKTKYAKDFLYMIDGECNFSTDKVMVMPLYTAKGLEFDAVLVAGCNEDNYNSETKKLFYVACTRAMNHLSLYYDDIPSSLVL
;
A
#
# COMPACT_ATOMS: atom_id res chain seq x y z
N MET A 1 -9.99 22.51 -27.43
CA MET A 1 -9.59 23.57 -26.49
C MET A 1 -8.06 23.56 -26.44
N GLY A 2 -7.41 24.59 -26.99
CA GLY A 2 -5.96 24.71 -26.93
C GLY A 2 -5.54 25.18 -25.54
N PHE A 3 -4.70 24.41 -24.87
CA PHE A 3 -3.99 24.89 -23.69
C PHE A 3 -2.98 25.95 -24.16
N ASN A 4 -3.17 27.19 -23.79
CA ASN A 4 -2.18 28.24 -23.99
C ASN A 4 -0.98 27.91 -23.07
N GLU A 5 0.16 27.58 -23.65
CA GLU A 5 1.45 27.44 -22.96
C GLU A 5 1.94 28.82 -22.47
N GLN A 6 1.39 29.30 -21.36
CA GLN A 6 1.91 30.55 -20.76
C GLN A 6 3.13 30.31 -19.86
N HIS A 7 3.46 29.08 -19.51
CA HIS A 7 4.70 28.72 -18.79
C HIS A 7 5.26 27.42 -19.35
N ALA A 8 6.44 27.48 -19.95
CA ALA A 8 7.15 26.29 -20.44
C ALA A 8 7.59 25.42 -19.26
N ILE A 9 6.82 24.38 -18.95
CA ILE A 9 7.20 23.37 -17.95
C ILE A 9 8.43 22.63 -18.50
N LYS A 10 9.54 22.71 -17.76
CA LYS A 10 10.82 22.10 -18.17
C LYS A 10 11.01 20.68 -17.67
N HIS A 11 10.36 20.32 -16.57
CA HIS A 11 10.47 19.01 -15.97
C HIS A 11 9.15 18.63 -15.27
N VAL A 12 8.71 17.40 -15.47
CA VAL A 12 7.56 16.79 -14.83
C VAL A 12 8.01 15.54 -14.08
N VAL A 13 7.63 15.45 -12.84
CA VAL A 13 7.83 14.25 -12.01
C VAL A 13 6.47 13.59 -11.80
N ILE A 14 6.36 12.31 -12.14
CA ILE A 14 5.16 11.49 -11.91
C ILE A 14 5.53 10.48 -10.84
N ASP A 15 4.98 10.67 -9.66
CA ASP A 15 5.11 9.73 -8.55
C ASP A 15 4.00 8.68 -8.59
N GLU A 16 4.20 7.55 -7.91
CA GLU A 16 3.28 6.39 -7.95
C GLU A 16 2.94 5.98 -9.39
N ALA A 17 3.94 6.03 -10.25
CA ALA A 17 3.80 5.86 -11.69
C ALA A 17 3.11 4.54 -12.10
N GLN A 18 3.15 3.50 -11.27
CA GLN A 18 2.48 2.22 -11.51
C GLN A 18 0.95 2.29 -11.49
N ASP A 19 0.35 3.40 -11.04
CA ASP A 19 -1.11 3.53 -10.94
C ASP A 19 -1.75 4.31 -12.08
N TYR A 20 -0.95 4.93 -12.94
CA TYR A 20 -1.46 5.67 -14.07
C TYR A 20 -1.78 4.73 -15.25
N SER A 21 -2.95 4.91 -15.84
CA SER A 21 -3.34 4.18 -17.06
C SER A 21 -2.55 4.65 -18.29
N LEU A 22 -2.49 3.81 -19.33
CA LEU A 22 -1.86 4.19 -20.60
C LEU A 22 -2.50 5.45 -21.22
N VAL A 23 -3.82 5.66 -21.03
CA VAL A 23 -4.51 6.84 -21.52
C VAL A 23 -4.01 8.11 -20.81
N GLN A 24 -3.83 8.05 -19.48
CA GLN A 24 -3.26 9.16 -18.71
C GLN A 24 -1.83 9.47 -19.16
N TYR A 25 -1.01 8.46 -19.42
CA TYR A 25 0.34 8.64 -19.97
C TYR A 25 0.32 9.23 -21.38
N GLN A 26 -0.61 8.80 -22.24
CA GLN A 26 -0.77 9.36 -23.56
C GLN A 26 -1.17 10.85 -23.51
N ILE A 27 -2.05 11.22 -22.57
CA ILE A 27 -2.40 12.62 -22.35
C ILE A 27 -1.17 13.41 -21.87
N ALA A 28 -0.47 12.89 -20.85
CA ALA A 28 0.72 13.53 -20.30
C ALA A 28 1.82 13.71 -21.37
N SER A 29 2.07 12.72 -22.23
CA SER A 29 3.07 12.80 -23.31
C SER A 29 2.72 13.88 -24.35
N ASN A 30 1.43 14.06 -24.62
CA ASN A 30 0.94 15.08 -25.55
C ASN A 30 0.96 16.51 -24.94
N VAL A 31 0.68 16.63 -23.65
CA VAL A 31 0.67 17.92 -22.94
C VAL A 31 2.10 18.41 -22.68
N PHE A 32 2.99 17.50 -22.25
CA PHE A 32 4.35 17.84 -21.80
C PHE A 32 5.43 17.48 -22.83
N LYS A 33 5.18 17.76 -24.11
CA LYS A 33 6.08 17.38 -25.23
C LYS A 33 7.52 17.87 -25.08
N SER A 34 7.73 19.04 -24.46
CA SER A 34 9.05 19.67 -24.32
C SER A 34 9.69 19.46 -22.94
N ALA A 35 8.97 18.89 -21.98
CA ALA A 35 9.46 18.72 -20.64
C ALA A 35 10.27 17.42 -20.47
N LYS A 36 11.31 17.43 -19.65
CA LYS A 36 11.92 16.20 -19.15
C LYS A 36 10.92 15.48 -18.26
N ILE A 37 10.90 14.16 -18.30
CA ILE A 37 9.97 13.32 -17.50
C ILE A 37 10.79 12.46 -16.56
N THR A 38 10.40 12.45 -15.29
CA THR A 38 10.86 11.47 -14.30
C THR A 38 9.66 10.66 -13.82
N LEU A 39 9.76 9.35 -13.91
CA LEU A 39 8.77 8.42 -13.38
C LEU A 39 9.34 7.77 -12.12
N LEU A 40 8.60 7.86 -11.02
CA LEU A 40 8.91 7.20 -9.75
C LEU A 40 7.82 6.20 -9.45
N GLY A 41 8.17 4.94 -9.14
CA GLY A 41 7.14 3.96 -8.82
C GLY A 41 7.67 2.56 -8.54
N ASP A 42 6.82 1.73 -7.97
CA ASP A 42 7.07 0.33 -7.66
C ASP A 42 5.99 -0.55 -8.29
N LEU A 43 6.34 -1.33 -9.30
CA LEU A 43 5.40 -2.19 -10.04
C LEU A 43 4.70 -3.24 -9.16
N ASN A 44 5.29 -3.60 -8.01
CA ASN A 44 4.67 -4.51 -7.05
C ASN A 44 3.59 -3.81 -6.19
N GLN A 45 3.59 -2.47 -6.13
CA GLN A 45 2.63 -1.67 -5.35
C GLN A 45 1.44 -1.14 -6.17
N SER A 46 1.22 -1.63 -7.38
CA SER A 46 0.03 -1.27 -8.16
C SER A 46 -1.22 -1.90 -7.54
N ILE A 47 -2.20 -1.05 -7.20
CA ILE A 47 -3.51 -1.47 -6.66
C ILE A 47 -4.66 -1.19 -7.64
N MET A 48 -4.39 -0.59 -8.78
CA MET A 48 -5.41 -0.25 -9.76
C MET A 48 -5.83 -1.49 -10.57
N PRO A 49 -7.12 -1.89 -10.55
CA PRO A 49 -7.57 -3.15 -11.16
C PRO A 49 -7.28 -3.27 -12.66
N PHE A 50 -7.23 -2.12 -13.36
CA PHE A 50 -7.07 -2.07 -14.82
C PHE A 50 -5.64 -1.72 -15.26
N VAL A 51 -4.70 -1.63 -14.31
CA VAL A 51 -3.31 -1.28 -14.58
C VAL A 51 -2.42 -2.41 -14.08
N ASN A 52 -1.82 -3.13 -15.01
CA ASN A 52 -0.94 -4.26 -14.69
C ASN A 52 0.33 -4.21 -15.53
N TYR A 53 1.20 -3.26 -15.22
CA TYR A 53 2.50 -3.17 -15.88
C TYR A 53 3.46 -4.22 -15.33
N THR A 54 4.19 -4.85 -16.25
CA THR A 54 5.34 -5.72 -15.94
C THR A 54 6.66 -4.96 -16.08
N SER A 55 6.66 -3.84 -16.81
CA SER A 55 7.79 -2.93 -16.96
C SER A 55 7.29 -1.51 -17.33
N TYR A 56 8.13 -0.50 -17.16
CA TYR A 56 7.87 0.87 -17.63
C TYR A 56 8.25 1.10 -19.09
N GLU A 57 8.84 0.13 -19.78
CA GLU A 57 9.32 0.27 -21.15
C GLU A 57 8.27 0.79 -22.15
N PRO A 58 7.00 0.30 -22.14
CA PRO A 58 5.97 0.83 -23.05
C PRO A 58 5.68 2.32 -22.79
N ILE A 59 5.72 2.74 -21.51
CA ILE A 59 5.47 4.11 -21.09
C ILE A 59 6.64 5.01 -21.51
N ILE A 60 7.88 4.56 -21.29
CA ILE A 60 9.09 5.27 -21.71
C ILE A 60 9.08 5.49 -23.23
N LYS A 61 8.77 4.45 -24.02
CA LYS A 61 8.66 4.55 -25.49
C LYS A 61 7.59 5.58 -25.91
N MET A 62 6.50 5.69 -25.16
CA MET A 62 5.45 6.68 -25.43
C MET A 62 5.97 8.12 -25.28
N PHE A 63 6.76 8.40 -24.24
CA PHE A 63 7.36 9.72 -24.02
C PHE A 63 8.50 10.02 -24.99
N LEU A 64 9.22 9.02 -25.47
CA LEU A 64 10.35 9.19 -26.39
C LEU A 64 9.94 9.24 -27.87
N ARG A 65 8.69 8.93 -28.21
CA ARG A 65 8.20 8.74 -29.59
C ARG A 65 8.62 9.85 -30.56
N ASP A 66 8.55 11.09 -30.11
CA ASP A 66 8.85 12.27 -30.92
C ASP A 66 10.17 12.94 -30.51
N ARG A 67 11.03 12.25 -29.76
CA ARG A 67 12.23 12.78 -29.09
C ARG A 67 13.48 11.96 -29.44
N ALA A 68 13.79 11.84 -30.71
CA ALA A 68 14.86 10.98 -31.22
C ALA A 68 16.29 11.26 -30.64
N ARG A 69 16.48 12.40 -29.96
CA ARG A 69 17.75 12.79 -29.32
C ARG A 69 17.77 12.56 -27.81
N ASP A 70 16.62 12.29 -27.20
CA ASP A 70 16.54 12.10 -25.77
C ASP A 70 16.99 10.68 -25.39
N LYS A 71 17.66 10.57 -24.27
CA LYS A 71 18.13 9.29 -23.72
C LYS A 71 17.29 8.95 -22.50
N GLU A 72 16.98 7.68 -22.38
CA GLU A 72 16.42 7.12 -21.15
C GLU A 72 17.54 6.73 -20.19
N GLU A 73 17.27 6.88 -18.91
CA GLU A 73 18.09 6.35 -17.83
C GLU A 73 17.14 5.71 -16.81
N THR A 74 17.38 4.44 -16.51
CA THR A 74 16.61 3.72 -15.48
C THR A 74 17.52 3.42 -14.30
N GLN A 75 17.10 3.86 -13.11
CA GLN A 75 17.79 3.60 -11.86
C GLN A 75 16.90 2.76 -10.96
N TYR A 76 17.46 1.70 -10.36
CA TYR A 76 16.79 0.86 -9.39
C TYR A 76 17.26 1.22 -7.98
N LEU A 77 16.32 1.57 -7.12
CA LEU A 77 16.62 1.76 -5.69
C LEU A 77 16.70 0.38 -5.04
N THR A 78 17.91 -0.06 -4.73
CA THR A 78 18.20 -1.42 -4.26
C THR A 78 18.18 -1.58 -2.74
N LYS A 79 18.06 -0.48 -1.98
CA LYS A 79 18.04 -0.54 -0.51
C LYS A 79 16.71 -0.08 0.06
N THR A 80 16.19 -0.81 1.05
CA THR A 80 15.01 -0.41 1.82
C THR A 80 15.39 -0.20 3.28
N TYR A 81 14.90 0.90 3.85
CA TYR A 81 15.13 1.32 5.24
C TYR A 81 13.83 1.35 6.04
N ARG A 82 12.69 1.09 5.36
CA ARG A 82 11.35 1.33 5.89
C ARG A 82 10.98 0.34 6.98
N SER A 83 10.99 -0.94 6.65
CA SER A 83 10.47 -2.01 7.51
C SER A 83 11.60 -2.87 8.08
N THR A 84 11.28 -3.64 9.12
CA THR A 84 12.20 -4.62 9.71
C THR A 84 12.50 -5.77 8.75
N VAL A 85 13.58 -6.51 9.04
CA VAL A 85 14.01 -7.68 8.25
C VAL A 85 12.89 -8.72 8.15
N GLU A 86 12.17 -8.95 9.24
CA GLU A 86 11.10 -9.93 9.36
C GLU A 86 9.92 -9.57 8.44
N ILE A 87 9.48 -8.31 8.46
CA ILE A 87 8.41 -7.81 7.59
C ILE A 87 8.84 -7.87 6.12
N ASN A 88 10.05 -7.44 5.80
CA ASN A 88 10.57 -7.47 4.44
C ASN A 88 10.69 -8.90 3.91
N ASN A 89 11.14 -9.85 4.72
CA ASN A 89 11.25 -11.27 4.34
C ASN A 89 9.86 -11.88 4.06
N PHE A 90 8.86 -11.53 4.87
CA PHE A 90 7.48 -11.93 4.61
C PHE A 90 6.96 -11.30 3.30
N ALA A 91 7.06 -9.98 3.18
CA ALA A 91 6.57 -9.25 2.00
C ALA A 91 7.24 -9.71 0.69
N ARG A 92 8.52 -10.10 0.75
CA ARG A 92 9.25 -10.63 -0.41
C ARG A 92 8.56 -11.84 -1.04
N LYS A 93 7.97 -12.74 -0.25
CA LYS A 93 7.22 -13.90 -0.76
C LYS A 93 6.00 -13.48 -1.59
N LEU A 94 5.47 -12.29 -1.31
CA LEU A 94 4.32 -11.70 -1.98
C LEU A 94 4.66 -10.93 -3.25
N MET A 95 5.93 -10.68 -3.54
CA MET A 95 6.33 -9.97 -4.76
C MET A 95 6.01 -10.79 -5.99
N VAL A 96 5.39 -10.14 -6.98
CA VAL A 96 5.11 -10.75 -8.30
C VAL A 96 6.38 -10.74 -9.17
N ASN A 97 7.18 -9.69 -9.06
CA ASN A 97 8.44 -9.57 -9.78
C ASN A 97 9.60 -9.44 -8.80
N GLN A 98 10.35 -10.53 -8.63
CA GLN A 98 11.50 -10.59 -7.72
C GLN A 98 12.76 -9.89 -8.28
N ALA A 99 12.79 -9.55 -9.56
CA ALA A 99 13.91 -8.81 -10.16
C ALA A 99 14.10 -7.42 -9.52
N TYR A 100 13.08 -6.90 -8.87
CA TYR A 100 13.10 -5.62 -8.14
C TYR A 100 13.32 -5.80 -6.63
N TYR A 101 13.89 -6.94 -6.21
CA TYR A 101 14.22 -7.14 -4.81
C TYR A 101 15.23 -6.11 -4.34
N ARG A 102 14.96 -5.55 -3.18
CA ARG A 102 15.80 -4.55 -2.52
C ARG A 102 16.57 -5.18 -1.38
N GLU A 103 17.86 -4.90 -1.29
CA GLU A 103 18.62 -5.21 -0.09
C GLU A 103 18.01 -4.46 1.10
N GLN A 104 17.81 -5.17 2.19
CA GLN A 104 17.30 -4.59 3.43
C GLN A 104 18.45 -4.16 4.32
N VAL A 105 18.26 -3.06 5.04
CA VAL A 105 19.16 -2.69 6.13
C VAL A 105 18.84 -3.58 7.33
N GLU A 106 19.85 -4.04 8.03
CA GLU A 106 19.71 -4.87 9.23
C GLU A 106 19.04 -4.07 10.37
N ARG A 107 17.71 -4.09 10.36
CA ARG A 107 16.87 -3.59 11.43
C ARG A 107 15.88 -4.68 11.79
N HIS A 108 16.12 -5.34 12.92
CA HIS A 108 15.28 -6.43 13.40
C HIS A 108 14.11 -5.93 14.24
N GLY A 109 13.02 -6.70 14.21
CA GLY A 109 11.80 -6.45 14.96
C GLY A 109 11.09 -7.74 15.32
N ASP A 110 9.79 -7.62 15.62
CA ASP A 110 8.98 -8.78 15.94
C ASP A 110 8.77 -9.65 14.68
N GLN A 111 8.60 -10.97 14.87
CA GLN A 111 8.21 -11.87 13.80
C GLN A 111 6.79 -11.51 13.31
N VAL A 112 6.51 -11.73 12.02
CA VAL A 112 5.16 -11.57 11.49
C VAL A 112 4.24 -12.60 12.13
N GLU A 113 3.16 -12.14 12.77
CA GLU A 113 2.20 -12.99 13.45
C GLU A 113 1.03 -13.32 12.53
N ILE A 114 0.59 -14.58 12.53
CA ILE A 114 -0.58 -15.06 11.80
C ILE A 114 -1.56 -15.61 12.82
N ILE A 115 -2.71 -14.95 12.97
CA ILE A 115 -3.61 -15.14 14.10
C ILE A 115 -5.01 -15.49 13.58
N GLN A 116 -5.55 -16.61 14.08
CA GLN A 116 -6.95 -16.95 13.85
C GLN A 116 -7.83 -16.18 14.84
N ASP A 117 -8.86 -15.49 14.33
CA ASP A 117 -9.77 -14.69 15.13
C ASP A 117 -11.20 -14.84 14.62
N HIS A 118 -11.98 -15.70 15.24
CA HIS A 118 -13.40 -15.93 14.93
C HIS A 118 -14.35 -14.94 15.61
N GLU A 119 -13.81 -14.16 16.54
CA GLU A 119 -14.63 -13.25 17.34
C GLU A 119 -14.80 -11.89 16.63
N THR A 120 -15.85 -11.20 16.99
CA THR A 120 -16.16 -9.87 16.44
C THR A 120 -16.34 -8.82 17.55
N GLY A 121 -16.24 -7.56 17.15
CA GLY A 121 -16.41 -6.45 18.06
C GLY A 121 -15.38 -6.45 19.19
N GLU A 122 -15.82 -6.24 20.44
CA GLU A 122 -14.91 -6.12 21.58
C GLU A 122 -14.24 -7.44 22.01
N LYS A 123 -14.75 -8.58 21.57
CA LYS A 123 -14.16 -9.89 21.85
C LYS A 123 -13.07 -10.28 20.85
N SER A 124 -13.05 -9.60 19.69
CA SER A 124 -12.06 -9.87 18.66
C SER A 124 -10.63 -9.70 19.20
N LYS A 125 -9.81 -10.70 18.98
CA LYS A 125 -8.39 -10.67 19.35
C LYS A 125 -7.67 -9.52 18.65
N MET A 126 -7.97 -9.29 17.36
CA MET A 126 -7.42 -8.16 16.60
C MET A 126 -7.72 -6.81 17.25
N VAL A 127 -8.95 -6.60 17.73
CA VAL A 127 -9.35 -5.36 18.40
C VAL A 127 -8.58 -5.18 19.71
N GLN A 128 -8.44 -6.24 20.50
CA GLN A 128 -7.70 -6.20 21.76
C GLN A 128 -6.21 -5.94 21.52
N ASP A 129 -5.62 -6.62 20.56
CA ASP A 129 -4.20 -6.43 20.19
C ASP A 129 -3.95 -5.02 19.66
N ALA A 130 -4.84 -4.47 18.83
CA ALA A 130 -4.69 -3.11 18.32
C ALA A 130 -4.65 -2.06 19.45
N VAL A 131 -5.51 -2.22 20.47
CA VAL A 131 -5.51 -1.34 21.65
C VAL A 131 -4.26 -1.55 22.50
N GLU A 132 -3.75 -2.77 22.61
CA GLU A 132 -2.49 -3.05 23.31
C GLU A 132 -1.29 -2.49 22.56
N PHE A 133 -1.22 -2.69 21.25
CA PHE A 133 -0.16 -2.14 20.39
C PHE A 133 -0.14 -0.61 20.43
N LYS A 134 -1.28 0.04 20.61
CA LYS A 134 -1.34 1.50 20.74
C LYS A 134 -0.60 2.02 21.98
N LYS A 135 -0.43 1.21 23.02
CA LYS A 135 0.38 1.57 24.20
C LYS A 135 1.89 1.46 23.91
N ARG A 136 2.27 0.65 22.93
CA ARG A 136 3.64 0.28 22.60
C ARG A 136 4.20 1.05 21.38
N PHE A 137 3.34 1.37 20.42
CA PHE A 137 3.69 1.97 19.13
C PHE A 137 3.08 3.37 18.98
N GLY A 138 3.80 4.27 18.32
CA GLY A 138 3.35 5.64 18.04
C GLY A 138 2.13 5.67 17.13
N THR A 139 2.15 4.87 16.06
CA THR A 139 1.06 4.76 15.08
C THR A 139 0.64 3.32 14.89
N VAL A 140 -0.68 3.06 14.96
CA VAL A 140 -1.26 1.71 14.78
C VAL A 140 -2.40 1.79 13.79
N ALA A 141 -2.40 0.89 12.80
CA ALA A 141 -3.46 0.81 11.80
C ALA A 141 -4.04 -0.60 11.68
N ILE A 142 -5.37 -0.70 11.59
CA ILE A 142 -6.07 -1.87 11.08
C ILE A 142 -6.41 -1.62 9.62
N ILE A 143 -5.92 -2.47 8.74
CA ILE A 143 -6.14 -2.37 7.30
C ILE A 143 -7.04 -3.50 6.85
N TYR A 144 -8.22 -3.14 6.34
CA TYR A 144 -9.13 -4.05 5.66
C TYR A 144 -8.97 -3.94 4.14
N LYS A 145 -9.38 -4.97 3.42
CA LYS A 145 -9.41 -4.92 1.95
C LYS A 145 -10.40 -3.88 1.45
N THR A 146 -11.57 -3.78 2.09
CA THR A 146 -12.70 -2.98 1.61
C THR A 146 -13.23 -1.98 2.65
N LYS A 147 -13.87 -0.93 2.14
CA LYS A 147 -14.60 0.04 2.95
C LYS A 147 -15.77 -0.59 3.73
N LYS A 148 -16.40 -1.63 3.18
CA LYS A 148 -17.52 -2.32 3.80
C LYS A 148 -17.11 -2.95 5.13
N GLU A 149 -16.00 -3.67 5.14
CA GLU A 149 -15.44 -4.32 6.33
C GLU A 149 -15.08 -3.29 7.42
N CYS A 150 -14.50 -2.15 7.05
CA CYS A 150 -14.24 -1.07 7.99
C CYS A 150 -15.53 -0.55 8.66
N LYS A 151 -16.62 -0.41 7.89
CA LYS A 151 -17.92 0.02 8.41
C LYS A 151 -18.56 -1.03 9.30
N GLU A 152 -18.34 -2.30 9.04
CA GLU A 152 -18.81 -3.40 9.89
C GLU A 152 -18.12 -3.36 11.25
N LEU A 153 -16.79 -3.20 11.28
CA LEU A 153 -16.06 -3.01 12.54
C LEU A 153 -16.53 -1.74 13.28
N GLN A 154 -16.72 -0.63 12.57
CA GLN A 154 -17.22 0.62 13.16
C GLN A 154 -18.57 0.42 13.88
N LYS A 155 -19.50 -0.28 13.24
CA LYS A 155 -20.81 -0.59 13.84
C LYS A 155 -20.68 -1.52 15.05
N ALA A 156 -19.83 -2.55 14.95
CA ALA A 156 -19.60 -3.50 16.02
C ALA A 156 -19.02 -2.84 17.27
N LEU A 157 -18.16 -1.83 17.11
CA LEU A 157 -17.52 -1.13 18.24
C LEU A 157 -18.27 0.09 18.75
N ALA A 158 -19.28 0.59 18.03
CA ALA A 158 -19.94 1.87 18.33
C ALA A 158 -20.52 1.98 19.75
N LYS A 159 -20.92 0.87 20.38
CA LYS A 159 -21.52 0.82 21.72
C LYS A 159 -20.64 0.09 22.74
N THR A 160 -19.39 -0.17 22.41
CA THR A 160 -18.43 -0.86 23.29
C THR A 160 -17.54 0.13 24.04
N LYS A 161 -16.82 -0.37 25.03
CA LYS A 161 -15.82 0.43 25.77
C LYS A 161 -14.72 0.98 24.85
N TYR A 162 -14.48 0.35 23.70
CA TYR A 162 -13.44 0.72 22.73
C TYR A 162 -13.87 1.77 21.71
N ALA A 163 -15.13 2.24 21.72
CA ALA A 163 -15.66 3.17 20.71
C ALA A 163 -14.80 4.43 20.51
N LYS A 164 -14.11 4.89 21.56
CA LYS A 164 -13.27 6.10 21.54
C LYS A 164 -11.84 5.85 21.12
N ASP A 165 -11.39 4.60 21.11
CA ASP A 165 -10.00 4.24 20.85
C ASP A 165 -9.69 4.12 19.36
N PHE A 166 -10.72 4.17 18.49
CA PHE A 166 -10.61 3.99 17.06
C PHE A 166 -10.98 5.24 16.27
N LEU A 167 -10.20 5.48 15.20
CA LEU A 167 -10.45 6.51 14.20
C LEU A 167 -10.66 5.85 12.84
N TYR A 168 -11.78 6.12 12.19
CA TYR A 168 -12.16 5.49 10.93
C TYR A 168 -11.89 6.42 9.75
N MET A 169 -10.92 6.07 8.91
CA MET A 169 -10.53 6.81 7.70
C MET A 169 -11.16 6.16 6.46
N ILE A 170 -12.48 6.23 6.35
CA ILE A 170 -13.25 5.45 5.35
C ILE A 170 -13.59 6.27 4.11
N ASP A 171 -13.86 7.56 4.24
CA ASP A 171 -14.43 8.42 3.19
C ASP A 171 -13.43 9.45 2.64
N GLY A 172 -12.12 9.20 2.81
CA GLY A 172 -11.07 10.03 2.23
C GLY A 172 -10.65 11.23 3.10
N GLU A 173 -11.25 11.43 4.26
CA GLU A 173 -10.75 12.39 5.24
C GLU A 173 -9.52 11.81 5.95
N CYS A 174 -8.37 12.39 5.68
CA CYS A 174 -7.12 11.98 6.32
C CYS A 174 -6.86 12.81 7.58
N ASN A 175 -7.55 12.51 8.66
CA ASN A 175 -7.18 12.98 9.98
C ASN A 175 -6.23 11.96 10.63
N PHE A 176 -4.95 12.11 10.37
CA PHE A 176 -3.94 11.24 10.99
C PHE A 176 -3.94 11.46 12.51
N SER A 177 -3.96 10.38 13.28
CA SER A 177 -3.96 10.43 14.75
C SER A 177 -2.89 9.53 15.33
N THR A 178 -2.11 10.07 16.25
CA THR A 178 -1.16 9.32 17.06
C THR A 178 -1.80 8.80 18.37
N ASP A 179 -3.03 9.19 18.69
CA ASP A 179 -3.68 8.83 19.96
C ASP A 179 -4.69 7.68 19.80
N LYS A 180 -5.07 7.36 18.57
CA LYS A 180 -6.08 6.34 18.26
C LYS A 180 -5.55 5.28 17.28
N VAL A 181 -6.17 4.10 17.35
CA VAL A 181 -6.00 3.09 16.31
C VAL A 181 -6.73 3.55 15.05
N MET A 182 -6.03 3.64 13.95
CA MET A 182 -6.61 4.04 12.66
C MET A 182 -7.17 2.82 11.93
N VAL A 183 -8.42 2.90 11.47
CA VAL A 183 -9.08 1.83 10.71
C VAL A 183 -9.37 2.35 9.32
N MET A 184 -8.87 1.65 8.30
CA MET A 184 -9.01 2.11 6.92
C MET A 184 -9.02 0.97 5.91
N PRO A 185 -9.62 1.19 4.74
CA PRO A 185 -9.48 0.27 3.62
C PRO A 185 -8.10 0.44 2.97
N LEU A 186 -7.64 -0.62 2.31
CA LEU A 186 -6.32 -0.70 1.70
C LEU A 186 -5.98 0.47 0.78
N TYR A 187 -6.94 0.92 -0.02
CA TYR A 187 -6.70 2.04 -0.95
C TYR A 187 -6.41 3.36 -0.23
N THR A 188 -6.95 3.56 0.99
CA THR A 188 -6.63 4.72 1.83
C THR A 188 -5.27 4.56 2.51
N ALA A 189 -4.89 3.33 2.85
CA ALA A 189 -3.59 3.02 3.47
C ALA A 189 -2.40 3.19 2.49
N LYS A 190 -2.67 3.19 1.19
CA LYS A 190 -1.61 3.38 0.20
C LYS A 190 -0.93 4.74 0.37
N GLY A 191 0.41 4.74 0.33
CA GLY A 191 1.23 5.94 0.57
C GLY A 191 1.41 6.30 2.05
N LEU A 192 0.65 5.68 2.97
CA LEU A 192 0.83 5.85 4.41
C LEU A 192 1.75 4.76 4.99
N GLU A 193 2.29 5.02 6.18
CA GLU A 193 3.17 4.11 6.91
C GLU A 193 2.83 4.18 8.41
N PHE A 194 2.91 3.02 9.08
CA PHE A 194 2.54 2.90 10.49
C PHE A 194 3.57 2.04 11.23
N ASP A 195 3.80 2.37 12.51
CA ASP A 195 4.70 1.56 13.34
C ASP A 195 4.20 0.12 13.46
N ALA A 196 2.89 -0.07 13.69
CA ALA A 196 2.26 -1.37 13.75
C ALA A 196 1.06 -1.44 12.79
N VAL A 197 0.96 -2.52 12.03
CA VAL A 197 -0.16 -2.80 11.13
C VAL A 197 -0.77 -4.15 11.46
N LEU A 198 -2.09 -4.15 11.57
CA LEU A 198 -2.92 -5.32 11.68
C LEU A 198 -3.69 -5.45 10.36
N VAL A 199 -3.39 -6.47 9.56
CA VAL A 199 -4.14 -6.75 8.33
C VAL A 199 -5.28 -7.68 8.66
N ALA A 200 -6.50 -7.22 8.41
CA ALA A 200 -7.72 -7.94 8.72
C ALA A 200 -8.23 -8.75 7.53
N GLY A 201 -8.95 -9.84 7.81
CA GLY A 201 -9.60 -10.66 6.80
C GLY A 201 -8.60 -11.33 5.87
N CYS A 202 -7.50 -11.87 6.41
CA CYS A 202 -6.46 -12.57 5.64
C CYS A 202 -6.92 -13.98 5.21
N ASN A 203 -8.15 -14.09 4.71
CA ASN A 203 -8.77 -15.30 4.21
C ASN A 203 -8.49 -15.49 2.72
N GLU A 204 -8.63 -16.73 2.22
CA GLU A 204 -8.45 -17.06 0.79
C GLU A 204 -9.41 -16.28 -0.13
N ASP A 205 -10.64 -16.00 0.32
CA ASP A 205 -11.61 -15.21 -0.44
C ASP A 205 -11.19 -13.74 -0.62
N ASN A 206 -10.44 -13.21 0.31
CA ASN A 206 -9.97 -11.84 0.27
C ASN A 206 -8.61 -11.69 -0.40
N TYR A 207 -7.67 -12.56 -0.01
CA TYR A 207 -6.29 -12.48 -0.48
C TYR A 207 -5.86 -13.83 -1.07
N ASN A 208 -5.72 -13.89 -2.37
CA ASN A 208 -5.34 -15.05 -3.17
C ASN A 208 -4.33 -14.64 -4.26
N SER A 209 -4.03 -15.53 -5.18
CA SER A 209 -3.08 -15.27 -6.26
C SER A 209 -3.40 -14.03 -7.10
N GLU A 210 -4.69 -13.72 -7.32
CA GLU A 210 -5.12 -12.56 -8.12
C GLU A 210 -4.95 -11.23 -7.34
N THR A 211 -5.12 -11.28 -6.03
CA THR A 211 -5.03 -10.11 -5.14
C THR A 211 -3.70 -10.00 -4.42
N LYS A 212 -2.70 -10.77 -4.83
CA LYS A 212 -1.37 -10.84 -4.21
C LYS A 212 -0.70 -9.47 -4.08
N LYS A 213 -0.81 -8.60 -5.09
CA LYS A 213 -0.29 -7.22 -5.03
C LYS A 213 -0.98 -6.38 -3.96
N LEU A 214 -2.30 -6.54 -3.81
CA LEU A 214 -3.04 -5.83 -2.75
C LEU A 214 -2.54 -6.25 -1.37
N PHE A 215 -2.33 -7.55 -1.17
CA PHE A 215 -1.81 -8.06 0.08
C PHE A 215 -0.38 -7.59 0.36
N TYR A 216 0.47 -7.58 -0.66
CA TYR A 216 1.81 -6.99 -0.58
C TYR A 216 1.78 -5.53 -0.11
N VAL A 217 0.88 -4.72 -0.70
CA VAL A 217 0.74 -3.30 -0.31
C VAL A 217 0.30 -3.18 1.14
N ALA A 218 -0.67 -3.97 1.60
CA ALA A 218 -1.12 -3.95 3.00
C ALA A 218 0.03 -4.25 3.97
N CYS A 219 0.77 -5.32 3.72
CA CYS A 219 1.89 -5.75 4.56
C CYS A 219 3.03 -4.72 4.59
N THR A 220 3.32 -4.08 3.46
CA THR A 220 4.40 -3.08 3.35
C THR A 220 4.07 -1.72 3.95
N ARG A 221 2.88 -1.55 4.54
CA ARG A 221 2.55 -0.35 5.34
C ARG A 221 3.14 -0.40 6.73
N ALA A 222 3.56 -1.59 7.20
CA ALA A 222 4.15 -1.81 8.51
C ALA A 222 5.64 -1.44 8.53
N MET A 223 6.05 -0.69 9.55
CA MET A 223 7.46 -0.37 9.79
C MET A 223 8.11 -1.27 10.82
N ASN A 224 7.45 -1.55 11.95
CA ASN A 224 8.06 -2.25 13.10
C ASN A 224 7.33 -3.54 13.48
N HIS A 225 6.01 -3.61 13.28
CA HIS A 225 5.20 -4.77 13.67
C HIS A 225 4.12 -5.05 12.63
N LEU A 226 3.93 -6.33 12.29
CA LEU A 226 2.91 -6.81 11.36
C LEU A 226 2.21 -8.03 11.92
N SER A 227 0.88 -7.96 12.06
CA SER A 227 0.03 -9.08 12.43
C SER A 227 -1.06 -9.29 11.38
N LEU A 228 -1.34 -10.53 11.03
CA LEU A 228 -2.30 -10.94 10.00
C LEU A 228 -3.42 -11.72 10.65
N TYR A 229 -4.66 -11.27 10.47
CA TYR A 229 -5.84 -11.87 11.12
C TYR A 229 -6.74 -12.52 10.09
N TYR A 230 -7.10 -13.78 10.32
CA TYR A 230 -8.05 -14.53 9.51
C TYR A 230 -9.10 -15.20 10.40
N ASP A 231 -10.31 -15.48 9.88
CA ASP A 231 -11.39 -16.14 10.63
C ASP A 231 -11.47 -17.65 10.33
N ASP A 232 -11.68 -18.04 9.10
CA ASP A 232 -11.89 -19.43 8.71
C ASP A 232 -10.65 -20.08 8.07
N ILE A 233 -10.55 -19.97 6.74
CA ILE A 233 -9.47 -20.54 5.94
C ILE A 233 -8.44 -19.45 5.67
N PRO A 234 -7.23 -19.56 6.19
CA PRO A 234 -6.20 -18.57 5.92
C PRO A 234 -5.88 -18.52 4.43
N SER A 235 -5.53 -17.34 3.94
CA SER A 235 -5.03 -17.19 2.59
C SER A 235 -3.82 -18.07 2.37
N SER A 236 -3.74 -18.73 1.22
CA SER A 236 -2.55 -19.46 0.77
C SER A 236 -1.29 -18.60 0.69
N LEU A 237 -1.45 -17.27 0.70
CA LEU A 237 -0.35 -16.32 0.69
C LEU A 237 0.30 -16.10 2.08
N VAL A 238 -0.34 -16.53 3.17
CA VAL A 238 0.18 -16.38 4.54
C VAL A 238 0.90 -17.63 5.03
N LEU A 239 0.70 -18.76 4.37
CA LEU A 239 1.34 -20.05 4.63
C LEU A 239 2.65 -20.17 3.83
#